data_f37cf55e66c0492a7dfb0970901f2dae
#
_entry.id   f37cf55e66c0492a7dfb0970901f2dae
#
_cell.length_a   1.000
_cell.length_b   1.000
_cell.length_c   1.000
_cell.angle_alpha   90.00
_cell.angle_beta   90.00
_cell.angle_gamma   90.00
#
_symmetry.space_group_name_H-M   'P 1'
#
loop_
_entity.id
_entity.type
_entity.pdbx_description
1 polymer ?
#
loop_
_entity_poly.entity_id
_entity_poly.type
_entity_poly.pdbx_seq_one_letter_code
_entity_poly.pdbx_strand_id
1 'polypeptide(L)'
;MSTTLTIPDISGKAVLITGASTGIGAALARAFTAQGASVGLHYNSSVDAATALAAEIEGAGGKVHLLRGDASKSGEMARVVDEAAAAFGRLDGLVNNAGGMVARVPYAEMTDEHYDAVMDLNARSVLAASTAAIPHPKQRGGFIINTTSIAARNGASNGAGIYGSSKAFVSNVTRGMAKELIPFGIRVNGVAPGTITTPFHERYSTPQHLQAALATIPQGRLGIAEDCVGAYLFLASEMLSGYMIGQVLEVNGGQLMP
;
A
#
# COMPACT_ATOMS: atom_id res chain seq x y z
N MET A 1 -19.91 -9.48 -23.18
CA MET A 1 -20.16 -8.55 -22.06
C MET A 1 -19.15 -8.87 -20.97
N SER A 2 -18.22 -7.99 -20.70
CA SER A 2 -17.29 -8.17 -19.55
C SER A 2 -18.10 -7.98 -18.28
N THR A 3 -18.37 -9.06 -17.54
CA THR A 3 -18.97 -8.98 -16.20
C THR A 3 -17.91 -8.42 -15.26
N THR A 4 -17.93 -7.12 -15.02
CA THR A 4 -17.09 -6.50 -13.99
C THR A 4 -17.56 -7.06 -12.64
N LEU A 5 -16.67 -7.75 -11.92
CA LEU A 5 -16.96 -8.21 -10.55
C LEU A 5 -17.23 -7.01 -9.67
N THR A 6 -18.42 -6.94 -9.10
CA THR A 6 -18.80 -5.89 -8.14
C THR A 6 -18.70 -6.42 -6.72
N ILE A 7 -18.09 -5.65 -5.83
CA ILE A 7 -17.97 -5.95 -4.39
C ILE A 7 -18.83 -4.91 -3.64
N PRO A 8 -20.08 -5.25 -3.32
CA PRO A 8 -21.08 -4.26 -2.91
C PRO A 8 -20.72 -3.47 -1.66
N ASP A 9 -20.03 -4.10 -0.71
CA ASP A 9 -19.68 -3.49 0.57
C ASP A 9 -18.45 -2.56 0.50
N ILE A 10 -17.83 -2.39 -0.68
CA ILE A 10 -16.84 -1.35 -0.94
C ILE A 10 -17.52 -0.05 -1.39
N SER A 11 -18.66 -0.15 -2.04
CA SER A 11 -19.39 1.02 -2.52
C SER A 11 -19.75 1.98 -1.37
N GLY A 12 -19.53 3.27 -1.60
CA GLY A 12 -19.80 4.33 -0.63
C GLY A 12 -18.79 4.45 0.52
N LYS A 13 -17.76 3.60 0.57
CA LYS A 13 -16.65 3.78 1.54
C LYS A 13 -15.74 4.94 1.13
N ALA A 14 -15.15 5.60 2.12
CA ALA A 14 -14.05 6.55 1.95
C ALA A 14 -12.72 5.86 2.30
N VAL A 15 -11.80 5.81 1.36
CA VAL A 15 -10.53 5.08 1.48
C VAL A 15 -9.35 6.00 1.17
N LEU A 16 -8.43 6.16 2.11
CA LEU A 16 -7.15 6.82 1.86
C LEU A 16 -6.12 5.81 1.35
N ILE A 17 -5.47 6.11 0.22
CA ILE A 17 -4.38 5.30 -0.34
C ILE A 17 -3.11 6.15 -0.35
N THR A 18 -2.11 5.77 0.43
CA THR A 18 -0.85 6.49 0.45
C THR A 18 0.04 6.08 -0.74
N GLY A 19 0.76 7.04 -1.36
CA GLY A 19 1.57 6.77 -2.54
C GLY A 19 0.75 6.31 -3.75
N ALA A 20 -0.39 6.95 -3.97
CA ALA A 20 -1.40 6.54 -4.94
C ALA A 20 -1.19 7.10 -6.36
N SER A 21 -0.19 7.96 -6.60
CA SER A 21 0.02 8.60 -7.90
C SER A 21 0.54 7.67 -9.00
N THR A 22 1.22 6.57 -8.63
CA THR A 22 1.86 5.65 -9.60
C THR A 22 1.81 4.19 -9.11
N GLY A 23 2.17 3.25 -10.00
CA GLY A 23 2.37 1.85 -9.66
C GLY A 23 1.14 1.19 -9.02
N ILE A 24 1.37 0.37 -7.99
CA ILE A 24 0.30 -0.35 -7.28
C ILE A 24 -0.74 0.63 -6.72
N GLY A 25 -0.31 1.74 -6.11
CA GLY A 25 -1.23 2.73 -5.55
C GLY A 25 -2.18 3.33 -6.58
N ALA A 26 -1.71 3.60 -7.79
CA ALA A 26 -2.56 4.11 -8.87
C ALA A 26 -3.56 3.05 -9.37
N ALA A 27 -3.14 1.80 -9.52
CA ALA A 27 -4.03 0.70 -9.85
C ALA A 27 -5.12 0.51 -8.78
N LEU A 28 -4.75 0.65 -7.50
CA LEU A 28 -5.69 0.60 -6.38
C LEU A 28 -6.69 1.76 -6.42
N ALA A 29 -6.23 2.99 -6.69
CA ALA A 29 -7.12 4.15 -6.78
C ALA A 29 -8.19 3.95 -7.85
N ARG A 30 -7.81 3.48 -9.05
CA ARG A 30 -8.76 3.11 -10.12
C ARG A 30 -9.72 2.02 -9.66
N ALA A 31 -9.20 0.98 -9.06
CA ALA A 31 -10.01 -0.18 -8.69
C ALA A 31 -11.02 0.13 -7.58
N PHE A 32 -10.62 0.83 -6.53
CA PHE A 32 -11.52 1.22 -5.45
C PHE A 32 -12.61 2.18 -5.94
N THR A 33 -12.27 3.16 -6.80
CA THR A 33 -13.27 4.07 -7.37
C THR A 33 -14.21 3.37 -8.33
N ALA A 34 -13.73 2.38 -9.11
CA ALA A 34 -14.57 1.54 -9.96
C ALA A 34 -15.55 0.67 -9.15
N GLN A 35 -15.24 0.36 -7.87
CA GLN A 35 -16.17 -0.29 -6.94
C GLN A 35 -17.09 0.70 -6.21
N GLY A 36 -17.06 2.00 -6.56
CA GLY A 36 -17.91 3.02 -5.97
C GLY A 36 -17.41 3.63 -4.66
N ALA A 37 -16.15 3.40 -4.29
CA ALA A 37 -15.52 4.09 -3.17
C ALA A 37 -15.10 5.51 -3.55
N SER A 38 -15.06 6.41 -2.56
CA SER A 38 -14.37 7.70 -2.66
C SER A 38 -12.92 7.53 -2.22
N VAL A 39 -11.95 7.99 -3.01
CA VAL A 39 -10.52 7.75 -2.75
C VAL A 39 -9.77 9.03 -2.45
N GLY A 40 -9.15 9.09 -1.27
CA GLY A 40 -8.09 10.04 -0.97
C GLY A 40 -6.80 9.56 -1.65
N LEU A 41 -6.38 10.27 -2.70
CA LEU A 41 -5.19 9.98 -3.49
C LEU A 41 -4.00 10.76 -2.94
N HIS A 42 -3.21 10.11 -2.08
CA HIS A 42 -2.02 10.75 -1.52
C HIS A 42 -0.81 10.59 -2.45
N TYR A 43 -0.06 11.68 -2.61
CA TYR A 43 1.19 11.76 -3.35
C TYR A 43 2.18 12.73 -2.69
N ASN A 44 3.47 12.62 -3.02
CA ASN A 44 4.50 13.56 -2.57
C ASN A 44 4.93 14.51 -3.71
N SER A 45 5.81 14.04 -4.59
CA SER A 45 6.43 14.87 -5.64
C SER A 45 5.82 14.66 -7.04
N SER A 46 5.09 13.57 -7.28
CA SER A 46 4.55 13.22 -8.61
C SER A 46 3.23 13.93 -8.89
N VAL A 47 3.25 15.29 -8.94
CA VAL A 47 2.06 16.14 -9.11
C VAL A 47 1.34 15.82 -10.41
N ASP A 48 2.07 15.78 -11.54
CA ASP A 48 1.46 15.58 -12.86
C ASP A 48 0.77 14.23 -12.97
N ALA A 49 1.43 13.16 -12.46
CA ALA A 49 0.85 11.82 -12.44
C ALA A 49 -0.40 11.74 -11.55
N ALA A 50 -0.38 12.39 -10.38
CA ALA A 50 -1.53 12.43 -9.48
C ALA A 50 -2.71 13.19 -10.11
N THR A 51 -2.45 14.33 -10.75
CA THR A 51 -3.47 15.15 -11.42
C THR A 51 -4.08 14.43 -12.62
N ALA A 52 -3.24 13.80 -13.44
CA ALA A 52 -3.71 13.01 -14.59
C ALA A 52 -4.58 11.83 -14.15
N LEU A 53 -4.17 11.11 -13.11
CA LEU A 53 -4.95 10.00 -12.56
C LEU A 53 -6.28 10.48 -11.96
N ALA A 54 -6.28 11.61 -11.26
CA ALA A 54 -7.51 12.18 -10.72
C ALA A 54 -8.51 12.53 -11.85
N ALA A 55 -8.02 13.20 -12.89
CA ALA A 55 -8.86 13.54 -14.06
C ALA A 55 -9.41 12.28 -14.77
N GLU A 56 -8.60 11.23 -14.89
CA GLU A 56 -9.04 9.93 -15.45
C GLU A 56 -10.16 9.32 -14.61
N ILE A 57 -9.98 9.26 -13.28
CA ILE A 57 -10.99 8.71 -12.34
C ILE A 57 -12.28 9.51 -12.37
N GLU A 58 -12.19 10.84 -12.34
CA GLU A 58 -13.36 11.73 -12.39
C GLU A 58 -14.09 11.64 -13.75
N GLY A 59 -13.33 11.55 -14.85
CA GLY A 59 -13.88 11.33 -16.18
C GLY A 59 -14.62 9.98 -16.31
N ALA A 60 -14.27 9.00 -15.52
CA ALA A 60 -14.99 7.72 -15.41
C ALA A 60 -16.15 7.75 -14.38
N GLY A 61 -16.43 8.89 -13.76
CA GLY A 61 -17.51 9.06 -12.77
C GLY A 61 -17.10 8.65 -11.34
N GLY A 62 -15.83 8.35 -11.09
CA GLY A 62 -15.30 8.07 -9.76
C GLY A 62 -15.14 9.35 -8.92
N LYS A 63 -14.98 9.16 -7.60
CA LYS A 63 -14.75 10.26 -6.66
C LYS A 63 -13.34 10.16 -6.09
N VAL A 64 -12.54 11.21 -6.31
CA VAL A 64 -11.16 11.28 -5.82
C VAL A 64 -10.88 12.64 -5.20
N HIS A 65 -9.99 12.68 -4.21
CA HIS A 65 -9.48 13.92 -3.63
C HIS A 65 -7.95 13.83 -3.53
N LEU A 66 -7.26 14.83 -4.10
CA LEU A 66 -5.80 14.88 -4.13
C LEU A 66 -5.25 15.38 -2.78
N LEU A 67 -4.29 14.65 -2.24
CA LEU A 67 -3.69 14.92 -0.93
C LEU A 67 -2.17 14.89 -1.06
N ARG A 68 -1.52 16.04 -0.96
CA ARG A 68 -0.07 16.13 -1.04
C ARG A 68 0.57 16.04 0.35
N GLY A 69 1.61 15.22 0.50
CA GLY A 69 2.40 15.13 1.72
C GLY A 69 3.65 14.27 1.56
N ASP A 70 4.66 14.51 2.38
CA ASP A 70 5.82 13.64 2.48
C ASP A 70 5.56 12.53 3.49
N ALA A 71 5.47 11.29 3.01
CA ALA A 71 5.18 10.13 3.85
C ALA A 71 6.24 9.89 4.94
N SER A 72 7.48 10.36 4.76
CA SER A 72 8.53 10.26 5.78
C SER A 72 8.31 11.19 6.99
N LYS A 73 7.36 12.13 6.89
CA LYS A 73 7.07 13.14 7.91
C LYS A 73 5.76 12.84 8.64
N SER A 74 5.85 12.43 9.90
CA SER A 74 4.68 12.02 10.69
C SER A 74 3.59 13.08 10.75
N GLY A 75 3.94 14.36 10.93
CA GLY A 75 2.98 15.47 10.97
C GLY A 75 2.27 15.69 9.63
N GLU A 76 2.96 15.49 8.51
CA GLU A 76 2.32 15.57 7.20
C GLU A 76 1.36 14.41 6.97
N MET A 77 1.72 13.19 7.41
CA MET A 77 0.82 12.04 7.29
C MET A 77 -0.43 12.20 8.16
N ALA A 78 -0.31 12.75 9.38
CA ALA A 78 -1.47 13.04 10.21
C ALA A 78 -2.40 14.05 9.52
N ARG A 79 -1.86 15.16 9.00
CA ARG A 79 -2.62 16.16 8.24
C ARG A 79 -3.32 15.54 7.02
N VAL A 80 -2.61 14.70 6.23
CA VAL A 80 -3.19 14.01 5.06
C VAL A 80 -4.38 13.14 5.43
N VAL A 81 -4.30 12.43 6.56
CA VAL A 81 -5.40 11.61 7.05
C VAL A 81 -6.60 12.47 7.47
N ASP A 82 -6.36 13.54 8.21
CA ASP A 82 -7.42 14.45 8.65
C ASP A 82 -8.09 15.17 7.48
N GLU A 83 -7.32 15.60 6.49
CA GLU A 83 -7.83 16.19 5.24
C GLU A 83 -8.67 15.18 4.44
N ALA A 84 -8.24 13.92 4.34
CA ALA A 84 -9.04 12.87 3.68
C ALA A 84 -10.38 12.65 4.39
N ALA A 85 -10.35 12.55 5.72
CA ALA A 85 -11.56 12.38 6.53
C ALA A 85 -12.50 13.57 6.39
N ALA A 86 -11.98 14.81 6.39
CA ALA A 86 -12.76 16.03 6.21
C ALA A 86 -13.39 16.12 4.82
N ALA A 87 -12.63 15.79 3.75
CA ALA A 87 -13.10 15.86 2.37
C ALA A 87 -14.30 14.95 2.09
N PHE A 88 -14.37 13.79 2.76
CA PHE A 88 -15.45 12.82 2.56
C PHE A 88 -16.47 12.78 3.72
N GLY A 89 -16.22 13.51 4.81
CA GLY A 89 -17.03 13.47 6.03
C GLY A 89 -16.89 12.14 6.80
N ARG A 90 -16.00 11.25 6.36
CA ARG A 90 -15.71 9.94 6.98
C ARG A 90 -14.39 9.37 6.44
N LEU A 91 -13.82 8.43 7.15
CA LEU A 91 -12.74 7.56 6.66
C LEU A 91 -13.01 6.13 7.12
N ASP A 92 -13.20 5.20 6.18
CA ASP A 92 -13.54 3.80 6.46
C ASP A 92 -12.36 2.87 6.26
N GLY A 93 -11.40 3.27 5.45
CA GLY A 93 -10.25 2.45 5.10
C GLY A 93 -8.98 3.24 4.89
N LEU A 94 -7.86 2.64 5.28
CA LEU A 94 -6.52 3.12 5.00
C LEU A 94 -5.73 2.03 4.27
N VAL A 95 -5.13 2.39 3.15
CA VAL A 95 -4.13 1.56 2.47
C VAL A 95 -2.77 2.24 2.60
N ASN A 96 -1.92 1.70 3.46
CA ASN A 96 -0.53 2.12 3.61
C ASN A 96 0.29 1.51 2.47
N ASN A 97 0.39 2.21 1.35
CA ASN A 97 1.12 1.77 0.17
C ASN A 97 2.38 2.59 -0.10
N ALA A 98 2.45 3.83 0.38
CA ALA A 98 3.67 4.63 0.24
C ALA A 98 4.89 3.89 0.78
N GLY A 99 5.98 3.93 0.01
CA GLY A 99 7.23 3.27 0.38
C GLY A 99 8.24 3.31 -0.75
N GLY A 100 9.48 3.02 -0.42
CA GLY A 100 10.58 3.02 -1.39
C GLY A 100 11.86 2.45 -0.79
N MET A 101 12.80 2.12 -1.66
CA MET A 101 14.11 1.60 -1.24
C MET A 101 15.08 2.73 -0.85
N VAL A 102 14.79 3.97 -1.28
CA VAL A 102 15.65 5.16 -1.18
C VAL A 102 16.90 5.01 -2.05
N ALA A 103 17.76 4.04 -1.70
CA ALA A 103 18.91 3.60 -2.50
C ALA A 103 19.25 2.14 -2.17
N ARG A 104 20.16 1.55 -2.94
CA ARG A 104 20.79 0.27 -2.61
C ARG A 104 22.11 0.56 -1.91
N VAL A 105 22.20 0.18 -0.64
CA VAL A 105 23.39 0.38 0.20
C VAL A 105 23.76 -0.96 0.87
N PRO A 106 24.93 -1.51 0.59
CA PRO A 106 25.44 -2.69 1.29
C PRO A 106 25.53 -2.45 2.81
N TYR A 107 25.35 -3.48 3.61
CA TYR A 107 25.43 -3.34 5.08
C TYR A 107 26.78 -2.76 5.57
N ALA A 108 27.88 -3.06 4.87
CA ALA A 108 29.19 -2.51 5.21
C ALA A 108 29.33 -1.00 4.97
N GLU A 109 28.43 -0.41 4.17
CA GLU A 109 28.41 1.00 3.81
C GLU A 109 27.20 1.72 4.41
N MET A 110 26.45 1.06 5.30
CA MET A 110 25.24 1.62 5.91
C MET A 110 25.58 2.80 6.79
N THR A 111 24.85 3.90 6.58
CA THR A 111 24.91 5.09 7.44
C THR A 111 23.59 5.30 8.19
N ASP A 112 23.65 6.06 9.29
CA ASP A 112 22.44 6.38 10.07
C ASP A 112 21.43 7.15 9.22
N GLU A 113 21.89 8.05 8.34
CA GLU A 113 21.03 8.85 7.46
C GLU A 113 20.27 7.95 6.47
N HIS A 114 20.94 6.93 5.91
CA HIS A 114 20.28 6.00 5.00
C HIS A 114 19.29 5.11 5.75
N TYR A 115 19.70 4.61 6.93
CA TYR A 115 18.81 3.85 7.81
C TYR A 115 17.55 4.65 8.14
N ASP A 116 17.70 5.89 8.62
CA ASP A 116 16.59 6.76 9.00
C ASP A 116 15.69 7.05 7.80
N ALA A 117 16.26 7.38 6.64
CA ALA A 117 15.48 7.66 5.43
C ALA A 117 14.61 6.47 5.00
N VAL A 118 15.14 5.24 5.05
CA VAL A 118 14.39 4.03 4.70
C VAL A 118 13.33 3.71 5.75
N MET A 119 13.67 3.81 7.03
CA MET A 119 12.75 3.52 8.13
C MET A 119 11.65 4.58 8.25
N ASP A 120 11.97 5.84 8.04
CA ASP A 120 10.97 6.92 8.06
C ASP A 120 9.96 6.75 6.92
N LEU A 121 10.44 6.47 5.71
CA LEU A 121 9.56 6.29 4.57
C LEU A 121 8.69 5.03 4.64
N ASN A 122 9.21 3.90 5.14
CA ASN A 122 8.51 2.61 5.07
C ASN A 122 7.85 2.17 6.38
N ALA A 123 8.43 2.50 7.53
CA ALA A 123 7.98 2.05 8.85
C ALA A 123 7.25 3.15 9.62
N ARG A 124 7.90 4.31 9.81
CA ARG A 124 7.30 5.46 10.50
C ARG A 124 6.04 5.96 9.81
N SER A 125 6.05 6.03 8.46
CA SER A 125 4.88 6.44 7.67
C SER A 125 3.64 5.59 7.96
N VAL A 126 3.81 4.26 8.05
CA VAL A 126 2.73 3.33 8.35
C VAL A 126 2.16 3.57 9.76
N LEU A 127 3.04 3.76 10.75
CA LEU A 127 2.61 4.09 12.12
C LEU A 127 1.88 5.42 12.17
N ALA A 128 2.47 6.47 11.57
CA ALA A 128 1.91 7.82 11.59
C ALA A 128 0.52 7.89 10.96
N ALA A 129 0.38 7.35 9.73
CA ALA A 129 -0.90 7.33 9.03
C ALA A 129 -1.93 6.46 9.77
N SER A 130 -1.54 5.28 10.26
CA SER A 130 -2.46 4.40 10.99
C SER A 130 -2.91 5.02 12.30
N THR A 131 -2.00 5.61 13.10
CA THR A 131 -2.36 6.27 14.37
C THR A 131 -3.37 7.40 14.14
N ALA A 132 -3.15 8.23 13.12
CA ALA A 132 -4.09 9.30 12.77
C ALA A 132 -5.43 8.75 12.23
N ALA A 133 -5.40 7.62 11.48
CA ALA A 133 -6.60 7.05 10.89
C ALA A 133 -7.51 6.32 11.90
N ILE A 134 -6.95 5.67 12.92
CA ILE A 134 -7.70 4.81 13.88
C ILE A 134 -8.95 5.48 14.47
N PRO A 135 -8.95 6.77 14.88
CA PRO A 135 -10.14 7.39 15.45
C PRO A 135 -11.36 7.43 14.53
N HIS A 136 -11.17 7.48 13.21
CA HIS A 136 -12.25 7.66 12.24
C HIS A 136 -13.13 6.42 12.07
N PRO A 137 -12.59 5.20 11.80
CA PRO A 137 -13.38 3.97 11.69
C PRO A 137 -13.79 3.38 13.05
N LYS A 138 -13.18 3.79 14.16
CA LYS A 138 -13.36 3.18 15.50
C LYS A 138 -14.81 3.09 15.97
N GLN A 139 -15.70 3.93 15.46
CA GLN A 139 -17.11 3.94 15.82
C GLN A 139 -17.99 3.09 14.89
N ARG A 140 -17.48 2.68 13.73
CA ARG A 140 -18.28 2.08 12.65
C ARG A 140 -17.68 0.77 12.11
N GLY A 141 -16.48 0.44 12.55
CA GLY A 141 -15.66 -0.57 11.90
C GLY A 141 -14.97 -0.05 10.65
N GLY A 142 -14.01 -0.81 10.12
CA GLY A 142 -13.27 -0.44 8.94
C GLY A 142 -12.07 -1.34 8.69
N PHE A 143 -11.11 -0.85 7.88
CA PHE A 143 -9.93 -1.64 7.56
C PHE A 143 -8.66 -0.80 7.44
N ILE A 144 -7.54 -1.43 7.75
CA ILE A 144 -6.18 -0.97 7.42
C ILE A 144 -5.50 -2.08 6.63
N ILE A 145 -4.96 -1.76 5.47
CA ILE A 145 -4.19 -2.70 4.66
C ILE A 145 -2.78 -2.14 4.47
N ASN A 146 -1.78 -2.90 4.90
CA ASN A 146 -0.39 -2.51 4.82
C ASN A 146 0.31 -3.19 3.65
N THR A 147 0.95 -2.41 2.78
CA THR A 147 1.81 -2.95 1.72
C THR A 147 3.17 -3.33 2.30
N THR A 148 3.40 -4.61 2.43
CA THR A 148 4.69 -5.15 2.81
C THR A 148 5.54 -5.49 1.56
N SER A 149 6.20 -6.61 1.50
CA SER A 149 6.98 -7.06 0.34
C SER A 149 7.43 -8.51 0.56
N ILE A 150 7.66 -9.25 -0.51
CA ILE A 150 8.43 -10.49 -0.47
C ILE A 150 9.79 -10.31 0.23
N ALA A 151 10.38 -9.11 0.12
CA ALA A 151 11.63 -8.73 0.78
C ALA A 151 11.57 -8.84 2.32
N ALA A 152 10.38 -8.71 2.91
CA ALA A 152 10.15 -8.90 4.34
C ALA A 152 10.43 -10.33 4.82
N ARG A 153 10.38 -11.30 3.91
CA ARG A 153 10.52 -12.73 4.19
C ARG A 153 11.87 -13.29 3.77
N ASN A 154 12.37 -12.87 2.61
CA ASN A 154 13.64 -13.37 2.07
C ASN A 154 14.85 -12.50 2.44
N GLY A 155 14.64 -11.39 3.17
CA GLY A 155 15.69 -10.47 3.63
C GLY A 155 16.24 -9.55 2.55
N ALA A 156 15.82 -9.71 1.30
CA ALA A 156 16.36 -9.03 0.12
C ALA A 156 17.89 -9.21 -0.04
N SER A 157 18.47 -8.67 -1.08
CA SER A 157 19.90 -8.77 -1.37
C SER A 157 20.40 -7.54 -2.13
N ASN A 158 21.70 -7.51 -2.45
CA ASN A 158 22.29 -6.48 -3.29
C ASN A 158 21.99 -5.05 -2.82
N GLY A 159 22.23 -4.77 -1.52
CA GLY A 159 22.03 -3.47 -0.90
C GLY A 159 20.56 -3.10 -0.59
N ALA A 160 19.62 -4.04 -0.71
CA ALA A 160 18.23 -3.83 -0.36
C ALA A 160 17.83 -4.33 1.05
N GLY A 161 18.81 -4.75 1.86
CA GLY A 161 18.56 -5.43 3.14
C GLY A 161 17.76 -4.58 4.13
N ILE A 162 18.10 -3.29 4.32
CA ILE A 162 17.37 -2.42 5.24
C ILE A 162 15.93 -2.14 4.76
N TYR A 163 15.70 -2.08 3.45
CA TYR A 163 14.35 -2.04 2.90
C TYR A 163 13.58 -3.32 3.27
N GLY A 164 14.18 -4.50 3.09
CA GLY A 164 13.58 -5.77 3.51
C GLY A 164 13.23 -5.78 4.99
N SER A 165 14.14 -5.31 5.84
CA SER A 165 13.93 -5.18 7.29
C SER A 165 12.79 -4.21 7.63
N SER A 166 12.68 -3.07 6.94
CA SER A 166 11.56 -2.13 7.12
C SER A 166 10.21 -2.77 6.76
N LYS A 167 10.17 -3.60 5.72
CA LYS A 167 8.95 -4.33 5.32
C LYS A 167 8.64 -5.51 6.25
N ALA A 168 9.65 -6.13 6.88
CA ALA A 168 9.45 -7.09 7.96
C ALA A 168 8.84 -6.43 9.21
N PHE A 169 9.30 -5.23 9.56
CA PHE A 169 8.67 -4.40 10.60
C PHE A 169 7.18 -4.17 10.28
N VAL A 170 6.84 -3.76 9.05
CA VAL A 170 5.45 -3.54 8.63
C VAL A 170 4.62 -4.82 8.74
N SER A 171 5.19 -5.97 8.35
CA SER A 171 4.51 -7.27 8.48
C SER A 171 4.22 -7.63 9.94
N ASN A 172 5.12 -7.31 10.86
CA ASN A 172 4.92 -7.59 12.28
C ASN A 172 3.94 -6.61 12.93
N VAL A 173 4.07 -5.32 12.62
CA VAL A 173 3.14 -4.26 13.10
C VAL A 173 1.70 -4.54 12.65
N THR A 174 1.51 -5.08 11.46
CA THR A 174 0.18 -5.51 10.97
C THR A 174 -0.49 -6.48 11.95
N ARG A 175 0.25 -7.45 12.49
CA ARG A 175 -0.26 -8.42 13.46
C ARG A 175 -0.55 -7.79 14.83
N GLY A 176 0.33 -6.88 15.29
CA GLY A 176 0.14 -6.13 16.53
C GLY A 176 -1.12 -5.27 16.47
N MET A 177 -1.23 -4.42 15.45
CA MET A 177 -2.40 -3.56 15.24
C MET A 177 -3.70 -4.38 15.09
N ALA A 178 -3.64 -5.53 14.41
CA ALA A 178 -4.81 -6.40 14.24
C ALA A 178 -5.40 -6.86 15.57
N LYS A 179 -4.54 -7.27 16.52
CA LYS A 179 -4.97 -7.69 17.86
C LYS A 179 -5.56 -6.54 18.67
N GLU A 180 -4.97 -5.35 18.56
CA GLU A 180 -5.40 -4.17 19.33
C GLU A 180 -6.69 -3.56 18.79
N LEU A 181 -6.90 -3.61 17.45
CA LEU A 181 -7.96 -2.86 16.79
C LEU A 181 -9.22 -3.66 16.50
N ILE A 182 -9.15 -5.00 16.49
CA ILE A 182 -10.32 -5.83 16.21
C ILE A 182 -11.48 -5.61 17.22
N PRO A 183 -11.26 -5.30 18.51
CA PRO A 183 -12.35 -4.97 19.42
C PRO A 183 -13.17 -3.72 19.00
N PHE A 184 -12.61 -2.90 18.13
CA PHE A 184 -13.27 -1.71 17.58
C PHE A 184 -13.84 -1.96 16.17
N GLY A 185 -13.88 -3.22 15.71
CA GLY A 185 -14.34 -3.58 14.37
C GLY A 185 -13.38 -3.16 13.25
N ILE A 186 -12.12 -2.84 13.56
CA ILE A 186 -11.12 -2.46 12.56
C ILE A 186 -10.27 -3.69 12.23
N ARG A 187 -10.39 -4.17 11.00
CA ARG A 187 -9.56 -5.28 10.48
C ARG A 187 -8.24 -4.74 9.97
N VAL A 188 -7.14 -5.35 10.37
CA VAL A 188 -5.81 -4.99 9.87
C VAL A 188 -5.17 -6.19 9.23
N ASN A 189 -4.81 -6.07 7.95
CA ASN A 189 -4.15 -7.10 7.17
C ASN A 189 -3.04 -6.47 6.30
N GLY A 190 -2.30 -7.31 5.59
CA GLY A 190 -1.24 -6.86 4.70
C GLY A 190 -1.27 -7.58 3.35
N VAL A 191 -0.61 -6.98 2.38
CA VAL A 191 -0.27 -7.59 1.09
C VAL A 191 1.22 -7.53 0.91
N ALA A 192 1.84 -8.64 0.48
CA ALA A 192 3.26 -8.76 0.19
C ALA A 192 3.46 -8.98 -1.32
N PRO A 193 3.64 -7.91 -2.11
CA PRO A 193 3.97 -8.03 -3.52
C PRO A 193 5.34 -8.67 -3.73
N GLY A 194 5.47 -9.44 -4.81
CA GLY A 194 6.74 -9.88 -5.36
C GLY A 194 7.40 -8.79 -6.21
N THR A 195 8.04 -9.21 -7.30
CA THR A 195 8.64 -8.29 -8.26
C THR A 195 7.58 -7.79 -9.24
N ILE A 196 7.08 -6.58 -9.00
CA ILE A 196 6.00 -5.93 -9.76
C ILE A 196 6.58 -4.81 -10.63
N THR A 197 6.38 -4.86 -11.93
CA THR A 197 6.84 -3.84 -12.89
C THR A 197 6.13 -2.52 -12.64
N THR A 198 6.83 -1.59 -12.03
CA THR A 198 6.34 -0.26 -11.62
C THR A 198 7.51 0.72 -11.62
N PRO A 199 7.28 2.04 -11.50
CA PRO A 199 8.36 3.04 -11.37
C PRO A 199 9.34 2.77 -10.21
N PHE A 200 8.95 1.96 -9.21
CA PHE A 200 9.87 1.49 -8.17
C PHE A 200 11.04 0.70 -8.77
N HIS A 201 10.77 -0.27 -9.65
CA HIS A 201 11.83 -1.08 -10.26
C HIS A 201 12.61 -0.33 -11.34
N GLU A 202 11.98 0.63 -12.04
CA GLU A 202 12.70 1.52 -12.96
C GLU A 202 13.76 2.34 -12.21
N ARG A 203 13.48 2.76 -10.98
CA ARG A 203 14.39 3.56 -10.15
C ARG A 203 15.47 2.71 -9.46
N TYR A 204 15.13 1.52 -8.98
CA TYR A 204 15.96 0.77 -8.03
C TYR A 204 16.50 -0.57 -8.56
N SER A 205 16.17 -0.98 -9.79
CA SER A 205 16.57 -2.26 -10.35
C SER A 205 17.24 -2.11 -11.69
N THR A 206 18.35 -2.83 -11.90
CA THR A 206 18.95 -2.97 -13.21
C THR A 206 18.21 -4.04 -14.02
N PRO A 207 18.37 -4.10 -15.36
CA PRO A 207 17.83 -5.18 -16.18
C PRO A 207 18.29 -6.56 -15.70
N GLN A 208 19.54 -6.68 -15.22
CA GLN A 208 20.09 -7.91 -14.67
C GLN A 208 19.38 -8.35 -13.40
N HIS A 209 19.05 -7.39 -12.50
CA HIS A 209 18.26 -7.67 -11.30
C HIS A 209 16.86 -8.19 -11.66
N LEU A 210 16.19 -7.58 -12.64
CA LEU A 210 14.86 -8.02 -13.08
C LEU A 210 14.89 -9.39 -13.74
N GLN A 211 15.92 -9.68 -14.55
CA GLN A 211 16.10 -10.99 -15.16
C GLN A 211 16.37 -12.08 -14.12
N ALA A 212 17.21 -11.79 -13.12
CA ALA A 212 17.46 -12.72 -12.01
C ALA A 212 16.19 -12.97 -11.19
N ALA A 213 15.38 -11.94 -10.91
CA ALA A 213 14.09 -12.10 -10.25
C ALA A 213 13.14 -12.96 -11.09
N LEU A 214 13.01 -12.67 -12.39
CA LEU A 214 12.16 -13.43 -13.31
C LEU A 214 12.48 -14.92 -13.31
N ALA A 215 13.76 -15.27 -13.28
CA ALA A 215 14.21 -16.66 -13.25
C ALA A 215 13.76 -17.46 -12.00
N THR A 216 13.36 -16.75 -10.93
CA THR A 216 12.88 -17.36 -9.68
C THR A 216 11.35 -17.35 -9.54
N ILE A 217 10.62 -16.81 -10.51
CA ILE A 217 9.15 -16.75 -10.48
C ILE A 217 8.55 -17.94 -11.23
N PRO A 218 7.90 -18.89 -10.56
CA PRO A 218 7.31 -20.07 -11.21
C PRO A 218 6.27 -19.72 -12.30
N GLN A 219 5.55 -18.60 -12.13
CA GLN A 219 4.59 -18.13 -13.15
C GLN A 219 5.24 -17.65 -14.45
N GLY A 220 6.58 -17.53 -14.51
CA GLY A 220 7.34 -17.21 -15.71
C GLY A 220 7.22 -15.78 -16.22
N ARG A 221 6.69 -14.87 -15.40
CA ARG A 221 6.62 -13.42 -15.70
C ARG A 221 6.78 -12.56 -14.46
N LEU A 222 7.22 -11.34 -14.65
CA LEU A 222 7.09 -10.30 -13.62
C LEU A 222 5.61 -9.95 -13.42
N GLY A 223 5.26 -9.55 -12.21
CA GLY A 223 3.93 -9.02 -11.94
C GLY A 223 3.73 -7.62 -12.52
N ILE A 224 2.47 -7.23 -12.67
CA ILE A 224 2.06 -5.85 -12.95
C ILE A 224 1.23 -5.33 -11.78
N ALA A 225 1.02 -4.03 -11.70
CA ALA A 225 0.30 -3.40 -10.59
C ALA A 225 -1.10 -4.00 -10.39
N GLU A 226 -1.77 -4.33 -11.48
CA GLU A 226 -3.11 -4.93 -11.53
C GLU A 226 -3.17 -6.32 -10.90
N ASP A 227 -2.09 -7.11 -10.93
CA ASP A 227 -2.03 -8.42 -10.27
C ASP A 227 -2.24 -8.31 -8.75
N CYS A 228 -1.89 -7.17 -8.16
CA CYS A 228 -2.06 -6.94 -6.72
C CYS A 228 -3.48 -6.52 -6.33
N VAL A 229 -4.23 -5.89 -7.24
CA VAL A 229 -5.51 -5.23 -6.95
C VAL A 229 -6.50 -6.15 -6.25
N GLY A 230 -6.66 -7.38 -6.75
CA GLY A 230 -7.60 -8.34 -6.21
C GLY A 230 -7.41 -8.63 -4.71
N ALA A 231 -6.15 -8.72 -4.25
CA ALA A 231 -5.85 -8.97 -2.85
C ALA A 231 -6.28 -7.80 -1.94
N TYR A 232 -6.09 -6.55 -2.39
CA TYR A 232 -6.51 -5.38 -1.61
C TYR A 232 -8.03 -5.24 -1.57
N LEU A 233 -8.72 -5.40 -2.69
CA LEU A 233 -10.19 -5.36 -2.72
C LEU A 233 -10.78 -6.47 -1.86
N PHE A 234 -10.23 -7.69 -1.93
CA PHE A 234 -10.63 -8.81 -1.09
C PHE A 234 -10.47 -8.48 0.40
N LEU A 235 -9.31 -7.96 0.82
CA LEU A 235 -9.06 -7.61 2.22
C LEU A 235 -9.88 -6.39 2.69
N ALA A 236 -10.25 -5.47 1.80
CA ALA A 236 -11.10 -4.33 2.13
C ALA A 236 -12.56 -4.73 2.38
N SER A 237 -13.03 -5.78 1.71
CA SER A 237 -14.39 -6.28 1.83
C SER A 237 -14.58 -7.11 3.10
N GLU A 238 -15.53 -6.74 3.93
CA GLU A 238 -15.92 -7.53 5.09
C GLU A 238 -16.69 -8.78 4.66
N MET A 239 -17.50 -8.67 3.60
CA MET A 239 -18.26 -9.81 3.05
C MET A 239 -17.33 -10.93 2.58
N LEU A 240 -16.17 -10.60 1.99
CA LEU A 240 -15.24 -11.57 1.41
C LEU A 240 -14.19 -12.04 2.41
N SER A 241 -13.76 -11.20 3.35
CA SER A 241 -12.62 -11.46 4.23
C SER A 241 -12.84 -11.07 5.70
N GLY A 242 -14.10 -10.98 6.15
CA GLY A 242 -14.43 -10.55 7.52
C GLY A 242 -13.77 -11.38 8.63
N TYR A 243 -13.44 -12.64 8.37
CA TYR A 243 -12.75 -13.52 9.33
C TYR A 243 -11.22 -13.52 9.18
N MET A 244 -10.65 -12.66 8.29
CA MET A 244 -9.21 -12.54 8.09
C MET A 244 -8.66 -11.36 8.88
N ILE A 245 -7.84 -11.65 9.88
CA ILE A 245 -7.28 -10.68 10.82
C ILE A 245 -5.77 -10.94 10.97
N GLY A 246 -4.94 -9.92 10.77
CA GLY A 246 -3.49 -9.98 10.94
C GLY A 246 -2.76 -10.81 9.88
N GLN A 247 -3.42 -11.12 8.77
CA GLN A 247 -2.83 -11.91 7.69
C GLN A 247 -2.05 -11.03 6.72
N VAL A 248 -1.01 -11.61 6.11
CA VAL A 248 -0.26 -10.99 5.01
C VAL A 248 -0.36 -11.90 3.80
N LEU A 249 -1.06 -11.45 2.77
CA LEU A 249 -1.25 -12.20 1.53
C LEU A 249 -0.06 -12.00 0.59
N GLU A 250 0.54 -13.10 0.17
CA GLU A 250 1.61 -13.09 -0.83
C GLU A 250 1.02 -12.97 -2.24
N VAL A 251 1.51 -11.99 -3.02
CA VAL A 251 1.14 -11.79 -4.43
C VAL A 251 2.43 -11.69 -5.24
N ASN A 252 3.00 -12.85 -5.60
CA ASN A 252 4.37 -12.93 -6.10
C ASN A 252 4.60 -13.98 -7.20
N GLY A 253 3.56 -14.50 -7.84
CA GLY A 253 3.67 -15.49 -8.92
C GLY A 253 4.31 -16.82 -8.50
N GLY A 254 4.27 -17.14 -7.19
CA GLY A 254 4.88 -18.33 -6.61
C GLY A 254 6.37 -18.17 -6.27
N GLN A 255 6.93 -16.96 -6.38
CA GLN A 255 8.34 -16.69 -6.07
C GLN A 255 8.68 -17.02 -4.59
N LEU A 256 7.73 -16.90 -3.70
CA LEU A 256 7.80 -17.31 -2.32
C LEU A 256 6.48 -17.95 -1.90
N MET A 257 6.55 -19.16 -1.39
CA MET A 257 5.43 -19.92 -0.83
C MET A 257 5.77 -20.26 0.63
N PRO A 258 5.35 -19.45 1.61
CA PRO A 258 5.64 -19.65 3.04
C PRO A 258 4.83 -20.79 3.65
#